data_ae327c0873057278ec6effaa859c4ec9
#
_entry.id   ae327c0873057278ec6effaa859c4ec9
#
_cell.length_a   1.000
_cell.length_b   1.000
_cell.length_c   1.000
_cell.angle_alpha   90.00
_cell.angle_beta   90.00
_cell.angle_gamma   90.00
#
_symmetry.space_group_name_H-M   'P 1'
#
loop_
_entity.id
_entity.type
_entity.pdbx_description
1 polymer ?
#
loop_
_entity_poly.entity_id
_entity_poly.type
_entity_poly.pdbx_seq_one_letter_code
_entity_poly.pdbx_strand_id
1 'polypeptide(L)'
;MNRCEMTGSPVAGKVAKLTDVWKSYGAVPVLKGVSVVLHAGEVHALLGGNGAGKSSLMKIMSGVIASNAGAIEINGRALTHASPALAQKLGLYLVPQEAHILPNQSVLENICLGLAASPRALRPRVEQLVAELSVSLDLDVQAAALEIAERQIVEILRGLVRDARVLILDEPTSALTPFETSALFQRVRKLQSQGVGIFFISHKLREIREICGTISVLRDGVIVLSGPLDSYSDAEIIDAMSRVQIADDADKNRVGRKVSQIGKPRLSVRDLSGEGFRDISLDVRAGEILGLAGVVGAGRTEFAETLFGLRPQMAGSVVFDGAELKKRSPRICIDLGLVYLPEDRQQHGLFLEAPLCWNVSSYLVHRLPFFLRPGAERKVFDGFRASMGIKCTGADQEARGLSGGNQQKVLLAKCLSARPKVLILDEPTRGVDVAARNDIYDLIRRLAADGVAIILISSDFDEIEQLADRVEIMAFGQSGGKLTDQISVDAIARLAFGASEGGHA
;
A
#
# COMPACT_ATOMS: atom_id res chain seq x y z
N MET A 1 -25.66 -40.77 -32.93
CA MET A 1 -24.32 -41.35 -33.12
C MET A 1 -23.29 -40.22 -33.10
N ASN A 2 -22.29 -40.43 -32.30
CA ASN A 2 -21.07 -39.73 -32.01
C ASN A 2 -21.13 -38.50 -31.04
N ARG A 3 -21.11 -38.84 -29.76
CA ARG A 3 -20.44 -38.03 -28.74
C ARG A 3 -18.94 -38.04 -29.04
N CYS A 4 -18.36 -36.89 -29.28
CA CYS A 4 -16.93 -36.72 -29.27
C CYS A 4 -16.54 -36.21 -27.90
N GLU A 5 -15.96 -37.06 -27.08
CA GLU A 5 -15.28 -36.73 -25.84
C GLU A 5 -14.07 -35.83 -26.17
N MET A 6 -14.11 -34.60 -25.72
CA MET A 6 -12.93 -33.73 -25.71
C MET A 6 -12.33 -33.73 -24.30
N THR A 7 -11.60 -34.79 -23.98
CA THR A 7 -10.53 -34.77 -22.97
C THR A 7 -9.28 -34.23 -23.62
N GLY A 8 -9.15 -32.91 -23.65
CA GLY A 8 -7.93 -32.23 -24.07
C GLY A 8 -7.41 -31.42 -22.90
N SER A 9 -6.20 -31.73 -22.38
CA SER A 9 -5.43 -30.88 -21.51
C SER A 9 -5.43 -29.45 -22.06
N PRO A 10 -5.49 -28.36 -21.25
CA PRO A 10 -5.51 -27.01 -21.75
C PRO A 10 -4.20 -26.74 -22.50
N VAL A 11 -4.29 -26.55 -23.81
CA VAL A 11 -3.18 -26.12 -24.65
C VAL A 11 -2.73 -24.75 -24.14
N ALA A 12 -1.49 -24.65 -23.68
CA ALA A 12 -0.85 -23.41 -23.19
C ALA A 12 -0.70 -22.39 -24.34
N GLY A 13 -1.80 -21.76 -24.74
CA GLY A 13 -1.82 -20.67 -25.72
C GLY A 13 -1.44 -19.33 -25.09
N LYS A 14 -0.76 -18.47 -25.86
CA LYS A 14 -0.53 -17.08 -25.45
C LYS A 14 -1.82 -16.32 -25.45
N VAL A 15 -2.19 -15.71 -24.30
CA VAL A 15 -3.42 -14.91 -24.16
C VAL A 15 -3.14 -13.41 -24.19
N ALA A 16 -1.92 -12.97 -23.85
CA ALA A 16 -1.45 -11.61 -24.11
C ALA A 16 0.01 -11.61 -24.51
N LYS A 17 0.37 -10.74 -25.45
CA LYS A 17 1.76 -10.55 -25.91
C LYS A 17 2.02 -9.09 -26.19
N LEU A 18 3.04 -8.57 -25.55
CA LEU A 18 3.60 -7.24 -25.83
C LEU A 18 4.93 -7.45 -26.54
N THR A 19 5.18 -6.67 -27.57
CA THR A 19 6.41 -6.75 -28.36
C THR A 19 6.93 -5.35 -28.59
N ASP A 20 8.12 -5.08 -28.05
CA ASP A 20 8.89 -3.84 -28.24
C ASP A 20 8.05 -2.57 -27.97
N VAL A 21 7.34 -2.52 -26.84
CA VAL A 21 6.43 -1.41 -26.51
C VAL A 21 7.20 -0.21 -25.97
N TRP A 22 7.03 0.94 -26.66
CA TRP A 22 7.64 2.22 -26.31
C TRP A 22 6.59 3.23 -25.85
N LYS A 23 6.92 4.05 -24.85
CA LYS A 23 6.10 5.16 -24.41
C LYS A 23 6.93 6.31 -23.88
N SER A 24 6.62 7.53 -24.36
CA SER A 24 7.17 8.78 -23.82
C SER A 24 6.03 9.75 -23.50
N TYR A 25 6.24 10.59 -22.49
CA TYR A 25 5.41 11.74 -22.19
C TYR A 25 6.25 13.01 -22.43
N GLY A 26 5.95 13.71 -23.50
CA GLY A 26 6.84 14.76 -24.00
C GLY A 26 8.24 14.19 -24.32
N ALA A 27 9.28 14.79 -23.74
CA ALA A 27 10.67 14.36 -23.93
C ALA A 27 11.11 13.22 -22.97
N VAL A 28 10.24 12.80 -22.04
CA VAL A 28 10.60 11.80 -21.02
C VAL A 28 10.18 10.40 -21.46
N PRO A 29 11.13 9.47 -21.79
CA PRO A 29 10.83 8.09 -22.12
C PRO A 29 10.49 7.31 -20.84
N VAL A 30 9.31 6.66 -20.83
CA VAL A 30 8.81 5.88 -19.69
C VAL A 30 8.85 4.38 -19.95
N LEU A 31 8.59 3.94 -21.18
CA LEU A 31 8.81 2.55 -21.61
C LEU A 31 9.76 2.55 -22.80
N LYS A 32 10.68 1.59 -22.81
CA LYS A 32 11.81 1.52 -23.75
C LYS A 32 11.95 0.10 -24.29
N GLY A 33 11.04 -0.31 -25.18
CA GLY A 33 11.11 -1.63 -25.83
C GLY A 33 10.65 -2.78 -24.93
N VAL A 34 9.59 -2.58 -24.14
CA VAL A 34 9.08 -3.60 -23.22
C VAL A 34 8.43 -4.74 -23.98
N SER A 35 8.87 -5.98 -23.70
CA SER A 35 8.29 -7.20 -24.24
C SER A 35 7.96 -8.17 -23.12
N VAL A 36 6.70 -8.63 -23.06
CA VAL A 36 6.20 -9.59 -22.04
C VAL A 36 5.16 -10.50 -22.70
N VAL A 37 5.11 -11.75 -22.29
CA VAL A 37 4.11 -12.73 -22.74
C VAL A 37 3.39 -13.28 -21.54
N LEU A 38 2.07 -13.46 -21.65
CA LEU A 38 1.22 -14.14 -20.67
C LEU A 38 0.54 -15.33 -21.34
N HIS A 39 0.56 -16.47 -20.66
CA HIS A 39 -0.07 -17.70 -21.15
C HIS A 39 -1.43 -17.96 -20.47
N ALA A 40 -2.24 -18.78 -21.11
CA ALA A 40 -3.51 -19.22 -20.49
C ALA A 40 -3.24 -19.99 -19.20
N GLY A 41 -3.96 -19.63 -18.12
CA GLY A 41 -3.78 -20.27 -16.81
C GLY A 41 -2.44 -19.90 -16.13
N GLU A 42 -1.82 -18.81 -16.52
CA GLU A 42 -0.61 -18.28 -15.88
C GLU A 42 -0.96 -17.12 -14.95
N VAL A 43 -0.35 -17.10 -13.76
CA VAL A 43 -0.28 -15.91 -12.91
C VAL A 43 1.13 -15.36 -13.00
N HIS A 44 1.28 -14.22 -13.68
CA HIS A 44 2.53 -13.56 -13.99
C HIS A 44 2.72 -12.32 -13.13
N ALA A 45 3.73 -12.30 -12.27
CA ALA A 45 4.06 -11.15 -11.47
C ALA A 45 4.70 -10.05 -12.34
N LEU A 46 4.18 -8.83 -12.25
CA LEU A 46 4.83 -7.64 -12.82
C LEU A 46 5.30 -6.72 -11.69
N LEU A 47 6.59 -6.71 -11.46
CA LEU A 47 7.26 -5.94 -10.42
C LEU A 47 7.98 -4.71 -10.97
N GLY A 48 8.37 -3.84 -10.08
CA GLY A 48 9.20 -2.66 -10.38
C GLY A 48 8.90 -1.53 -9.41
N GLY A 49 9.85 -0.65 -9.20
CA GLY A 49 9.69 0.55 -8.38
C GLY A 49 8.65 1.52 -8.94
N ASN A 50 8.24 2.54 -8.14
CA ASN A 50 7.39 3.62 -8.63
C ASN A 50 8.16 4.42 -9.69
N GLY A 51 7.46 4.77 -10.76
CA GLY A 51 8.07 5.41 -11.93
C GLY A 51 8.80 4.44 -12.87
N ALA A 52 8.84 3.13 -12.58
CA ALA A 52 9.40 2.14 -13.49
C ALA A 52 8.62 1.99 -14.81
N GLY A 53 7.35 2.43 -14.84
CA GLY A 53 6.49 2.37 -16.01
C GLY A 53 5.33 1.37 -15.92
N LYS A 54 5.15 0.65 -14.79
CA LYS A 54 4.08 -0.36 -14.60
C LYS A 54 2.70 0.17 -14.95
N SER A 55 2.29 1.26 -14.32
CA SER A 55 0.95 1.86 -14.57
C SER A 55 0.81 2.34 -16.01
N SER A 56 1.87 2.82 -16.67
CA SER A 56 1.85 3.16 -18.09
C SER A 56 1.66 1.92 -18.95
N LEU A 57 2.37 0.83 -18.64
CA LEU A 57 2.23 -0.45 -19.33
C LEU A 57 0.80 -1.00 -19.21
N MET A 58 0.22 -0.97 -17.99
CA MET A 58 -1.17 -1.40 -17.75
C MET A 58 -2.19 -0.56 -18.53
N LYS A 59 -2.03 0.77 -18.51
CA LYS A 59 -2.89 1.70 -19.26
C LYS A 59 -2.78 1.49 -20.77
N ILE A 60 -1.61 1.11 -21.27
CA ILE A 60 -1.42 0.78 -22.68
C ILE A 60 -2.11 -0.57 -23.00
N MET A 61 -1.91 -1.61 -22.20
CA MET A 61 -2.55 -2.91 -22.39
C MET A 61 -4.07 -2.83 -22.33
N SER A 62 -4.60 -2.03 -21.38
CA SER A 62 -6.04 -1.81 -21.25
C SER A 62 -6.63 -0.82 -22.27
N GLY A 63 -5.81 -0.27 -23.17
CA GLY A 63 -6.24 0.66 -24.21
C GLY A 63 -6.61 2.05 -23.70
N VAL A 64 -6.24 2.43 -22.48
CA VAL A 64 -6.49 3.77 -21.92
C VAL A 64 -5.57 4.80 -22.56
N ILE A 65 -4.32 4.43 -22.88
CA ILE A 65 -3.36 5.28 -23.57
C ILE A 65 -2.71 4.53 -24.73
N ALA A 66 -2.30 5.24 -25.78
CA ALA A 66 -1.57 4.66 -26.90
C ALA A 66 -0.07 4.51 -26.58
N SER A 67 0.54 3.42 -27.06
CA SER A 67 2.00 3.31 -27.17
C SER A 67 2.52 4.25 -28.26
N ASN A 68 3.80 4.60 -28.21
CA ASN A 68 4.47 5.33 -29.30
C ASN A 68 4.97 4.38 -30.40
N ALA A 69 5.36 3.15 -30.01
CA ALA A 69 5.75 2.09 -30.92
C ALA A 69 5.52 0.71 -30.26
N GLY A 70 5.72 -0.35 -31.02
CA GLY A 70 5.51 -1.72 -30.58
C GLY A 70 4.12 -2.26 -30.92
N ALA A 71 3.88 -3.52 -30.57
CA ALA A 71 2.64 -4.22 -30.83
C ALA A 71 2.08 -4.89 -29.58
N ILE A 72 0.76 -4.94 -29.47
CA ILE A 72 0.02 -5.61 -28.40
C ILE A 72 -0.97 -6.57 -29.03
N GLU A 73 -0.92 -7.81 -28.62
CA GLU A 73 -1.86 -8.85 -29.04
C GLU A 73 -2.59 -9.38 -27.79
N ILE A 74 -3.91 -9.52 -27.89
CA ILE A 74 -4.78 -10.08 -26.84
C ILE A 74 -5.59 -11.19 -27.50
N ASN A 75 -5.50 -12.41 -26.95
CA ASN A 75 -6.14 -13.61 -27.51
C ASN A 75 -5.86 -13.79 -29.02
N GLY A 76 -4.61 -13.55 -29.45
CA GLY A 76 -4.17 -13.67 -30.84
C GLY A 76 -4.64 -12.56 -31.77
N ARG A 77 -5.25 -11.48 -31.26
CA ARG A 77 -5.73 -10.34 -32.04
C ARG A 77 -5.00 -9.06 -31.63
N ALA A 78 -4.61 -8.26 -32.60
CA ALA A 78 -3.91 -7.00 -32.34
C ALA A 78 -4.84 -5.94 -31.73
N LEU A 79 -4.33 -5.21 -30.73
CA LEU A 79 -4.92 -3.98 -30.23
C LEU A 79 -4.47 -2.83 -31.14
N THR A 80 -5.23 -2.58 -32.21
CA THR A 80 -4.83 -1.69 -33.31
C THR A 80 -4.85 -0.20 -32.95
N HIS A 81 -5.55 0.20 -31.90
CA HIS A 81 -5.60 1.57 -31.38
C HIS A 81 -5.97 1.57 -29.89
N ALA A 82 -5.61 2.64 -29.20
CA ALA A 82 -5.95 2.79 -27.79
C ALA A 82 -7.47 2.96 -27.63
N SER A 83 -8.13 1.94 -27.08
CA SER A 83 -9.55 1.92 -26.77
C SER A 83 -9.83 0.87 -25.68
N PRO A 84 -10.28 1.29 -24.50
CA PRO A 84 -10.68 0.36 -23.44
C PRO A 84 -11.78 -0.60 -23.90
N ALA A 85 -12.74 -0.11 -24.70
CA ALA A 85 -13.82 -0.94 -25.25
C ALA A 85 -13.27 -2.02 -26.19
N LEU A 86 -12.24 -1.71 -27.00
CA LEU A 86 -11.58 -2.71 -27.84
C LEU A 86 -10.80 -3.73 -27.01
N ALA A 87 -10.02 -3.31 -26.02
CA ALA A 87 -9.29 -4.20 -25.14
C ALA A 87 -10.24 -5.17 -24.42
N GLN A 88 -11.36 -4.67 -23.88
CA GLN A 88 -12.40 -5.49 -23.27
C GLN A 88 -13.03 -6.47 -24.27
N LYS A 89 -13.31 -6.03 -25.49
CA LYS A 89 -13.84 -6.88 -26.57
C LYS A 89 -12.88 -7.97 -27.01
N LEU A 90 -11.56 -7.74 -26.85
CA LEU A 90 -10.51 -8.71 -27.07
C LEU A 90 -10.33 -9.65 -25.87
N GLY A 91 -11.02 -9.40 -24.74
CA GLY A 91 -11.03 -10.24 -23.56
C GLY A 91 -10.00 -9.85 -22.50
N LEU A 92 -9.53 -8.59 -22.46
CA LEU A 92 -8.69 -8.08 -21.39
C LEU A 92 -9.49 -7.15 -20.48
N TYR A 93 -9.37 -7.33 -19.17
CA TYR A 93 -9.97 -6.45 -18.17
C TYR A 93 -8.92 -6.04 -17.11
N LEU A 94 -8.90 -4.75 -16.80
CA LEU A 94 -8.08 -4.17 -15.74
C LEU A 94 -8.93 -4.02 -14.47
N VAL A 95 -8.54 -4.69 -13.40
CA VAL A 95 -9.05 -4.50 -12.04
C VAL A 95 -8.15 -3.49 -11.36
N PRO A 96 -8.65 -2.28 -11.07
CA PRO A 96 -7.84 -1.21 -10.50
C PRO A 96 -7.53 -1.46 -9.02
N GLN A 97 -6.53 -0.75 -8.48
CA GLN A 97 -6.14 -0.79 -7.08
C GLN A 97 -7.29 -0.38 -6.14
N GLU A 98 -8.01 0.68 -6.50
CA GLU A 98 -9.24 1.10 -5.81
C GLU A 98 -10.45 0.74 -6.68
N ALA A 99 -11.39 -0.01 -6.12
CA ALA A 99 -12.58 -0.41 -6.84
C ALA A 99 -13.49 0.79 -7.16
N HIS A 100 -13.77 1.00 -8.45
CA HIS A 100 -14.65 2.08 -8.91
C HIS A 100 -16.13 1.66 -8.85
N ILE A 101 -16.73 1.75 -7.68
CA ILE A 101 -18.11 1.34 -7.40
C ILE A 101 -19.03 2.56 -7.38
N LEU A 102 -20.19 2.43 -8.00
CA LEU A 102 -21.28 3.40 -7.89
C LEU A 102 -22.11 3.07 -6.64
N PRO A 103 -21.95 3.85 -5.54
CA PRO A 103 -22.45 3.46 -4.23
C PRO A 103 -23.98 3.37 -4.15
N ASN A 104 -24.69 4.16 -4.95
CA ASN A 104 -26.15 4.25 -4.98
C ASN A 104 -26.81 3.24 -5.93
N GLN A 105 -26.03 2.40 -6.61
CA GLN A 105 -26.52 1.32 -7.45
C GLN A 105 -26.39 -0.02 -6.73
N SER A 106 -27.21 -1.00 -7.14
CA SER A 106 -27.09 -2.37 -6.63
C SER A 106 -25.76 -3.01 -7.06
N VAL A 107 -25.37 -4.07 -6.38
CA VAL A 107 -24.20 -4.88 -6.73
C VAL A 107 -24.34 -5.42 -8.15
N LEU A 108 -25.52 -5.95 -8.52
CA LEU A 108 -25.78 -6.44 -9.88
C LEU A 108 -25.60 -5.35 -10.95
N GLU A 109 -26.14 -4.15 -10.72
CA GLU A 109 -25.98 -3.02 -11.64
C GLU A 109 -24.53 -2.61 -11.78
N ASN A 110 -23.78 -2.62 -10.70
CA ASN A 110 -22.34 -2.36 -10.71
C ASN A 110 -21.57 -3.38 -11.55
N ILE A 111 -21.86 -4.69 -11.41
CA ILE A 111 -21.22 -5.75 -12.21
C ILE A 111 -21.54 -5.59 -13.69
N CYS A 112 -22.78 -5.25 -14.02
CA CYS A 112 -23.26 -5.11 -15.40
C CYS A 112 -23.00 -3.74 -16.03
N LEU A 113 -22.38 -2.81 -15.30
CA LEU A 113 -22.17 -1.43 -15.74
C LEU A 113 -21.48 -1.35 -17.12
N GLY A 114 -22.09 -0.63 -18.06
CA GLY A 114 -21.56 -0.44 -19.43
C GLY A 114 -21.78 -1.62 -20.39
N LEU A 115 -22.51 -2.68 -20.00
CA LEU A 115 -22.96 -3.72 -20.91
C LEU A 115 -24.25 -3.31 -21.62
N ALA A 116 -24.41 -3.76 -22.87
CA ALA A 116 -25.62 -3.48 -23.66
C ALA A 116 -26.85 -4.24 -23.14
N ALA A 117 -26.67 -5.43 -22.57
CA ALA A 117 -27.74 -6.22 -22.00
C ALA A 117 -28.13 -5.67 -20.60
N SER A 118 -29.42 -5.75 -20.27
CA SER A 118 -29.92 -5.27 -18.99
C SER A 118 -29.39 -6.13 -17.83
N PRO A 119 -29.18 -5.55 -16.62
CA PRO A 119 -28.75 -6.30 -15.45
C PRO A 119 -29.64 -7.51 -15.15
N ARG A 120 -30.96 -7.36 -15.35
CA ARG A 120 -31.93 -8.46 -15.16
C ARG A 120 -31.68 -9.63 -16.12
N ALA A 121 -31.31 -9.35 -17.38
CA ALA A 121 -30.99 -10.40 -18.36
C ALA A 121 -29.66 -11.10 -18.05
N LEU A 122 -28.71 -10.41 -17.45
CA LEU A 122 -27.40 -10.93 -17.09
C LEU A 122 -27.36 -11.61 -15.69
N ARG A 123 -28.38 -11.44 -14.87
CA ARG A 123 -28.43 -12.01 -13.50
C ARG A 123 -28.07 -13.49 -13.47
N PRO A 124 -28.64 -14.40 -14.29
CA PRO A 124 -28.29 -15.83 -14.22
C PRO A 124 -26.79 -16.07 -14.48
N ARG A 125 -26.18 -15.30 -15.38
CA ARG A 125 -24.74 -15.39 -15.66
C ARG A 125 -23.90 -14.87 -14.49
N VAL A 126 -24.33 -13.78 -13.85
CA VAL A 126 -23.65 -13.25 -12.65
C VAL A 126 -23.76 -14.21 -11.48
N GLU A 127 -24.94 -14.77 -11.22
CA GLU A 127 -25.16 -15.78 -10.16
C GLU A 127 -24.29 -17.03 -10.39
N GLN A 128 -24.16 -17.49 -11.63
CA GLN A 128 -23.25 -18.57 -11.99
C GLN A 128 -21.79 -18.21 -11.65
N LEU A 129 -21.31 -17.03 -12.01
CA LEU A 129 -19.93 -16.57 -11.73
C LEU A 129 -19.68 -16.43 -10.23
N VAL A 130 -20.64 -15.91 -9.47
CA VAL A 130 -20.59 -15.81 -8.00
C VAL A 130 -20.43 -17.21 -7.39
N ALA A 131 -21.22 -18.19 -7.83
CA ALA A 131 -21.11 -19.58 -7.40
C ALA A 131 -19.77 -20.22 -7.82
N GLU A 132 -19.31 -19.98 -9.06
CA GLU A 132 -18.02 -20.43 -9.55
C GLU A 132 -16.85 -19.89 -8.72
N LEU A 133 -16.91 -18.66 -8.24
CA LEU A 133 -15.88 -18.06 -7.37
C LEU A 133 -16.05 -18.45 -5.89
N SER A 134 -17.13 -19.15 -5.54
CA SER A 134 -17.46 -19.52 -4.15
C SER A 134 -17.53 -18.27 -3.23
N VAL A 135 -18.22 -17.23 -3.70
CA VAL A 135 -18.42 -15.97 -2.99
C VAL A 135 -19.84 -15.91 -2.45
N SER A 136 -20.02 -15.40 -1.23
CA SER A 136 -21.31 -14.97 -0.72
C SER A 136 -21.45 -13.46 -1.01
N LEU A 137 -22.29 -13.12 -1.98
CA LEU A 137 -22.50 -11.71 -2.39
C LEU A 137 -23.97 -11.50 -2.70
N ASP A 138 -24.62 -10.61 -1.96
CA ASP A 138 -26.00 -10.22 -2.24
C ASP A 138 -26.03 -9.22 -3.40
N LEU A 139 -26.62 -9.63 -4.51
CA LEU A 139 -26.67 -8.87 -5.74
C LEU A 139 -27.65 -7.68 -5.70
N ASP A 140 -28.57 -7.66 -4.75
CA ASP A 140 -29.66 -6.69 -4.68
C ASP A 140 -29.37 -5.53 -3.70
N VAL A 141 -28.37 -5.67 -2.81
CA VAL A 141 -28.00 -4.59 -1.90
C VAL A 141 -27.31 -3.46 -2.63
N GLN A 142 -27.40 -2.25 -2.07
CA GLN A 142 -26.64 -1.10 -2.57
C GLN A 142 -25.15 -1.30 -2.33
N ALA A 143 -24.34 -0.99 -3.34
CA ALA A 143 -22.89 -1.20 -3.28
C ALA A 143 -22.18 -0.33 -2.23
N ALA A 144 -22.84 0.69 -1.69
CA ALA A 144 -22.36 1.45 -0.53
C ALA A 144 -22.15 0.57 0.72
N ALA A 145 -22.96 -0.48 0.89
CA ALA A 145 -22.89 -1.40 2.03
C ALA A 145 -21.76 -2.42 1.94
N LEU A 146 -21.09 -2.55 0.78
CA LEU A 146 -20.04 -3.53 0.57
C LEU A 146 -18.76 -3.16 1.32
N GLU A 147 -18.14 -4.17 1.90
CA GLU A 147 -16.78 -4.09 2.42
C GLU A 147 -15.74 -3.97 1.29
N ILE A 148 -14.51 -3.59 1.62
CA ILE A 148 -13.45 -3.35 0.62
C ILE A 148 -13.17 -4.62 -0.19
N ALA A 149 -13.09 -5.76 0.46
CA ALA A 149 -12.87 -7.06 -0.20
C ALA A 149 -14.00 -7.41 -1.19
N GLU A 150 -15.24 -7.15 -0.81
CA GLU A 150 -16.41 -7.39 -1.66
C GLU A 150 -16.42 -6.48 -2.89
N ARG A 151 -16.04 -5.21 -2.73
CA ARG A 151 -15.88 -4.26 -3.85
C ARG A 151 -14.84 -4.75 -4.86
N GLN A 152 -13.74 -5.32 -4.38
CA GLN A 152 -12.72 -5.90 -5.25
C GLN A 152 -13.25 -7.12 -6.04
N ILE A 153 -14.09 -7.93 -5.40
CA ILE A 153 -14.76 -9.05 -6.08
C ILE A 153 -15.74 -8.55 -7.16
N VAL A 154 -16.46 -7.46 -6.90
CA VAL A 154 -17.34 -6.84 -7.90
C VAL A 154 -16.56 -6.44 -9.15
N GLU A 155 -15.36 -5.86 -9.01
CA GLU A 155 -14.48 -5.51 -10.13
C GLU A 155 -14.00 -6.75 -10.89
N ILE A 156 -13.66 -7.84 -10.21
CA ILE A 156 -13.30 -9.10 -10.87
C ILE A 156 -14.50 -9.64 -11.64
N LEU A 157 -15.69 -9.66 -11.03
CA LEU A 157 -16.92 -10.11 -11.68
C LEU A 157 -17.29 -9.27 -12.90
N ARG A 158 -17.01 -7.95 -12.89
CA ARG A 158 -17.15 -7.08 -14.07
C ARG A 158 -16.32 -7.58 -15.25
N GLY A 159 -15.09 -8.00 -15.00
CA GLY A 159 -14.25 -8.59 -16.02
C GLY A 159 -14.82 -9.91 -16.54
N LEU A 160 -15.22 -10.81 -15.64
CA LEU A 160 -15.67 -12.16 -15.98
C LEU A 160 -17.01 -12.18 -16.72
N VAL A 161 -17.94 -11.29 -16.37
CA VAL A 161 -19.23 -11.18 -17.10
C VAL A 161 -19.04 -10.71 -18.55
N ARG A 162 -17.88 -10.13 -18.87
CA ARG A 162 -17.45 -9.74 -20.22
C ARG A 162 -16.60 -10.80 -20.90
N ASP A 163 -16.56 -12.03 -20.34
CA ASP A 163 -15.75 -13.14 -20.84
C ASP A 163 -14.25 -12.83 -20.92
N ALA A 164 -13.73 -12.05 -19.95
CA ALA A 164 -12.30 -11.74 -19.89
C ALA A 164 -11.48 -13.02 -19.75
N ARG A 165 -10.45 -13.15 -20.60
CA ARG A 165 -9.44 -14.22 -20.59
C ARG A 165 -8.11 -13.72 -20.05
N VAL A 166 -7.94 -12.42 -19.97
CA VAL A 166 -6.79 -11.74 -19.39
C VAL A 166 -7.28 -10.78 -18.32
N LEU A 167 -6.83 -10.98 -17.10
CA LEU A 167 -7.06 -10.04 -16.00
C LEU A 167 -5.74 -9.36 -15.62
N ILE A 168 -5.80 -8.06 -15.39
CA ILE A 168 -4.73 -7.31 -14.75
C ILE A 168 -5.23 -6.94 -13.36
N LEU A 169 -4.57 -7.43 -12.32
CA LEU A 169 -4.86 -7.12 -10.93
C LEU A 169 -3.80 -6.15 -10.41
N ASP A 170 -4.16 -4.88 -10.24
CA ASP A 170 -3.24 -3.82 -9.82
C ASP A 170 -3.34 -3.62 -8.30
N GLU A 171 -2.35 -4.12 -7.57
CA GLU A 171 -2.25 -4.11 -6.10
C GLU A 171 -3.55 -4.56 -5.38
N PRO A 172 -4.13 -5.72 -5.75
CA PRO A 172 -5.48 -6.08 -5.33
C PRO A 172 -5.61 -6.37 -3.82
N THR A 173 -4.49 -6.45 -3.09
CA THR A 173 -4.41 -6.78 -1.67
C THR A 173 -4.04 -5.58 -0.79
N SER A 174 -3.87 -4.39 -1.39
CA SER A 174 -3.35 -3.21 -0.68
C SER A 174 -4.19 -2.75 0.52
N ALA A 175 -5.50 -3.04 0.48
CA ALA A 175 -6.46 -2.67 1.52
C ALA A 175 -7.15 -3.88 2.18
N LEU A 176 -6.62 -5.10 1.94
CA LEU A 176 -7.18 -6.35 2.45
C LEU A 176 -6.44 -6.86 3.68
N THR A 177 -7.19 -7.45 4.59
CA THR A 177 -6.63 -8.23 5.71
C THR A 177 -5.95 -9.51 5.18
N PRO A 178 -5.06 -10.16 5.95
CA PRO A 178 -4.46 -11.44 5.56
C PRO A 178 -5.49 -12.54 5.26
N PHE A 179 -6.60 -12.57 5.99
CA PHE A 179 -7.69 -13.53 5.74
C PHE A 179 -8.36 -13.27 4.38
N GLU A 180 -8.70 -12.03 4.08
CA GLU A 180 -9.28 -11.63 2.80
C GLU A 180 -8.31 -11.85 1.63
N THR A 181 -7.01 -11.59 1.85
CA THR A 181 -5.95 -11.89 0.88
C THR A 181 -5.90 -13.37 0.54
N SER A 182 -5.91 -14.25 1.55
CA SER A 182 -5.95 -15.71 1.34
C SER A 182 -7.20 -16.14 0.57
N ALA A 183 -8.35 -15.56 0.88
CA ALA A 183 -9.60 -15.81 0.16
C ALA A 183 -9.53 -15.31 -1.30
N LEU A 184 -8.93 -14.15 -1.57
CA LEU A 184 -8.67 -13.66 -2.92
C LEU A 184 -7.75 -14.62 -3.70
N PHE A 185 -6.66 -15.09 -3.08
CA PHE A 185 -5.73 -16.04 -3.73
C PHE A 185 -6.38 -17.37 -4.10
N GLN A 186 -7.27 -17.90 -3.28
CA GLN A 186 -8.05 -19.07 -3.64
C GLN A 186 -8.88 -18.84 -4.92
N ARG A 187 -9.47 -17.64 -5.05
CA ARG A 187 -10.25 -17.26 -6.25
C ARG A 187 -9.35 -17.09 -7.47
N VAL A 188 -8.17 -16.46 -7.30
CA VAL A 188 -7.16 -16.32 -8.37
C VAL A 188 -6.71 -17.69 -8.85
N ARG A 189 -6.39 -18.65 -7.96
CA ARG A 189 -6.04 -20.02 -8.33
C ARG A 189 -7.19 -20.74 -9.08
N LYS A 190 -8.43 -20.47 -8.72
CA LYS A 190 -9.59 -21.02 -9.41
C LYS A 190 -9.72 -20.46 -10.83
N LEU A 191 -9.55 -19.16 -11.03
CA LEU A 191 -9.52 -18.53 -12.34
C LEU A 191 -8.36 -19.05 -13.20
N GLN A 192 -7.17 -19.20 -12.59
CA GLN A 192 -6.01 -19.81 -13.21
C GLN A 192 -6.33 -21.21 -13.74
N SER A 193 -6.97 -22.07 -12.93
CA SER A 193 -7.35 -23.43 -13.35
C SER A 193 -8.40 -23.46 -14.47
N GLN A 194 -9.17 -22.38 -14.63
CA GLN A 194 -10.13 -22.17 -15.72
C GLN A 194 -9.48 -21.61 -17.01
N GLY A 195 -8.14 -21.41 -16.99
CA GLY A 195 -7.38 -20.94 -18.15
C GLY A 195 -7.33 -19.41 -18.28
N VAL A 196 -7.76 -18.64 -17.29
CA VAL A 196 -7.62 -17.19 -17.28
C VAL A 196 -6.15 -16.84 -17.01
N GLY A 197 -5.52 -16.04 -17.89
CA GLY A 197 -4.19 -15.50 -17.67
C GLY A 197 -4.27 -14.24 -16.82
N ILE A 198 -3.39 -14.08 -15.84
CA ILE A 198 -3.47 -13.00 -14.86
C ILE A 198 -2.12 -12.30 -14.74
N PHE A 199 -2.08 -11.00 -15.02
CA PHE A 199 -0.99 -10.15 -14.55
C PHE A 199 -1.29 -9.71 -13.12
N PHE A 200 -0.40 -10.07 -12.21
CA PHE A 200 -0.50 -9.74 -10.80
C PHE A 200 0.55 -8.69 -10.44
N ILE A 201 0.11 -7.50 -10.05
CA ILE A 201 0.99 -6.42 -9.64
C ILE A 201 0.90 -6.30 -8.13
N SER A 202 2.01 -6.52 -7.47
CA SER A 202 2.16 -6.30 -6.02
C SER A 202 3.59 -5.87 -5.73
N HIS A 203 3.79 -5.17 -4.65
CA HIS A 203 5.10 -4.84 -4.12
C HIS A 203 5.49 -5.77 -2.95
N LYS A 204 4.60 -6.68 -2.54
CA LYS A 204 4.80 -7.64 -1.44
C LYS A 204 5.33 -8.96 -2.01
N LEU A 205 6.62 -9.23 -1.81
CA LEU A 205 7.28 -10.40 -2.37
C LEU A 205 6.67 -11.73 -1.89
N ARG A 206 6.19 -11.76 -0.62
CA ARG A 206 5.50 -12.93 -0.05
C ARG A 206 4.25 -13.30 -0.85
N GLU A 207 3.43 -12.30 -1.24
CA GLU A 207 2.23 -12.54 -2.06
C GLU A 207 2.57 -13.12 -3.42
N ILE A 208 3.64 -12.59 -4.02
CA ILE A 208 4.14 -13.05 -5.33
C ILE A 208 4.62 -14.48 -5.25
N ARG A 209 5.39 -14.85 -4.23
CA ARG A 209 5.83 -16.22 -3.99
C ARG A 209 4.67 -17.20 -3.77
N GLU A 210 3.58 -16.71 -3.19
CA GLU A 210 2.42 -17.55 -2.89
C GLU A 210 1.57 -17.85 -4.13
N ILE A 211 1.43 -16.88 -5.07
CA ILE A 211 0.41 -17.00 -6.12
C ILE A 211 0.96 -17.03 -7.54
N CYS A 212 2.17 -16.49 -7.79
CA CYS A 212 2.72 -16.35 -9.13
C CYS A 212 3.68 -17.49 -9.50
N GLY A 213 3.64 -17.93 -10.77
CA GLY A 213 4.59 -18.90 -11.29
C GLY A 213 5.74 -18.25 -12.11
N THR A 214 5.51 -17.07 -12.64
CA THR A 214 6.42 -16.31 -13.49
C THR A 214 6.54 -14.88 -13.02
N ILE A 215 7.66 -14.24 -13.33
CA ILE A 215 7.97 -12.88 -12.92
C ILE A 215 8.56 -12.08 -14.08
N SER A 216 8.23 -10.79 -14.13
CA SER A 216 8.96 -9.78 -14.89
C SER A 216 9.18 -8.55 -14.02
N VAL A 217 10.44 -8.09 -13.95
CA VAL A 217 10.81 -6.88 -13.20
C VAL A 217 11.07 -5.76 -14.19
N LEU A 218 10.27 -4.70 -14.07
CA LEU A 218 10.39 -3.48 -14.86
C LEU A 218 11.21 -2.45 -14.08
N ARG A 219 12.30 -1.94 -14.66
CA ARG A 219 13.13 -0.88 -14.07
C ARG A 219 13.54 0.13 -15.15
N ASP A 220 13.33 1.41 -14.88
CA ASP A 220 13.66 2.53 -15.78
C ASP A 220 13.10 2.38 -17.22
N GLY A 221 11.93 1.72 -17.32
CA GLY A 221 11.22 1.50 -18.58
C GLY A 221 11.66 0.28 -19.37
N VAL A 222 12.54 -0.59 -18.84
CA VAL A 222 12.98 -1.84 -19.46
C VAL A 222 12.73 -3.03 -18.54
N ILE A 223 12.50 -4.22 -19.12
CA ILE A 223 12.47 -5.47 -18.35
C ILE A 223 13.92 -5.88 -18.07
N VAL A 224 14.28 -5.90 -16.78
CA VAL A 224 15.64 -6.25 -16.33
C VAL A 224 15.76 -7.71 -15.88
N LEU A 225 14.63 -8.34 -15.53
CA LEU A 225 14.55 -9.73 -15.10
C LEU A 225 13.23 -10.31 -15.58
N SER A 226 13.22 -11.51 -16.15
CA SER A 226 11.99 -12.20 -16.56
C SER A 226 12.24 -13.71 -16.65
N GLY A 227 11.29 -14.50 -16.12
CA GLY A 227 11.34 -15.96 -16.18
C GLY A 227 10.51 -16.64 -15.10
N PRO A 228 10.70 -17.96 -14.89
CA PRO A 228 10.07 -18.69 -13.79
C PRO A 228 10.49 -18.10 -12.43
N LEU A 229 9.52 -17.90 -11.55
CA LEU A 229 9.76 -17.23 -10.26
C LEU A 229 10.76 -18.00 -9.38
N ASP A 230 10.70 -19.34 -9.40
CA ASP A 230 11.58 -20.20 -8.60
C ASP A 230 13.05 -20.15 -9.05
N SER A 231 13.33 -19.57 -10.21
CA SER A 231 14.70 -19.41 -10.72
C SER A 231 15.45 -18.25 -10.05
N TYR A 232 14.76 -17.42 -9.26
CA TYR A 232 15.32 -16.21 -8.66
C TYR A 232 15.12 -16.21 -7.14
N SER A 233 16.17 -15.83 -6.39
CA SER A 233 16.07 -15.55 -4.97
C SER A 233 15.41 -14.20 -4.72
N ASP A 234 14.91 -13.99 -3.48
CA ASP A 234 14.32 -12.71 -3.08
C ASP A 234 15.34 -11.56 -3.18
N ALA A 235 16.61 -11.83 -2.86
CA ALA A 235 17.68 -10.85 -2.98
C ALA A 235 17.89 -10.40 -4.43
N GLU A 236 17.91 -11.32 -5.40
CA GLU A 236 18.04 -11.00 -6.83
C GLU A 236 16.85 -10.21 -7.35
N ILE A 237 15.64 -10.52 -6.89
CA ILE A 237 14.41 -9.78 -7.27
C ILE A 237 14.47 -8.35 -6.71
N ILE A 238 14.86 -8.19 -5.44
CA ILE A 238 14.99 -6.88 -4.79
C ILE A 238 16.07 -6.04 -5.46
N ASP A 239 17.22 -6.62 -5.79
CA ASP A 239 18.30 -5.94 -6.51
C ASP A 239 17.86 -5.51 -7.91
N ALA A 240 17.15 -6.37 -8.63
CA ALA A 240 16.57 -6.03 -9.93
C ALA A 240 15.58 -4.86 -9.85
N MET A 241 14.84 -4.72 -8.73
CA MET A 241 13.90 -3.61 -8.50
C MET A 241 14.58 -2.32 -8.07
N SER A 242 15.73 -2.39 -7.40
CA SER A 242 16.45 -1.24 -6.84
C SER A 242 17.44 -0.63 -7.84
N ARG A 243 17.71 0.67 -7.70
CA ARG A 243 18.75 1.39 -8.48
C ARG A 243 20.12 1.35 -7.81
N VAL A 244 20.18 0.90 -6.59
CA VAL A 244 21.41 0.86 -5.77
C VAL A 244 21.82 -0.59 -5.69
N GLN A 245 23.07 -0.90 -6.07
CA GLN A 245 23.71 -2.13 -5.65
C GLN A 245 23.68 -2.13 -4.12
N ILE A 246 22.82 -2.98 -3.56
CA ILE A 246 22.85 -3.23 -2.12
C ILE A 246 24.16 -3.98 -1.90
N ALA A 247 25.21 -3.24 -1.49
CA ALA A 247 26.35 -3.88 -0.88
C ALA A 247 25.80 -4.75 0.27
N ASP A 248 26.40 -5.93 0.45
CA ASP A 248 26.03 -7.03 1.37
C ASP A 248 25.80 -6.67 2.87
N ASP A 249 25.39 -5.44 3.16
CA ASP A 249 25.24 -4.93 4.52
C ASP A 249 23.81 -5.10 5.13
N ALA A 250 22.82 -5.55 4.34
CA ALA A 250 21.45 -5.67 4.86
C ALA A 250 21.32 -6.79 5.93
N ASP A 251 22.11 -7.86 5.82
CA ASP A 251 22.13 -8.94 6.84
C ASP A 251 23.00 -8.60 8.08
N LYS A 252 23.94 -7.67 7.95
CA LYS A 252 24.78 -7.26 9.08
C LYS A 252 24.11 -6.28 10.05
N ASN A 253 23.09 -5.54 9.60
CA ASN A 253 22.34 -4.62 10.45
C ASN A 253 21.15 -5.26 11.21
N ARG A 254 20.80 -6.53 10.90
CA ARG A 254 19.92 -7.37 11.74
C ARG A 254 20.58 -7.84 13.05
N VAL A 255 21.88 -7.63 13.22
CA VAL A 255 22.56 -7.96 14.48
C VAL A 255 22.16 -6.94 15.54
N GLY A 256 21.10 -7.29 16.26
CA GLY A 256 20.83 -6.86 17.61
C GLY A 256 21.26 -5.44 17.96
N ARG A 257 20.38 -4.45 17.74
CA ARG A 257 20.45 -3.25 18.56
C ARG A 257 20.36 -3.74 19.98
N LYS A 258 21.51 -3.74 20.69
CA LYS A 258 21.52 -4.19 22.09
C LYS A 258 20.49 -3.35 22.83
N VAL A 259 19.54 -3.98 23.50
CA VAL A 259 18.54 -3.38 24.41
C VAL A 259 19.21 -2.39 25.39
N SER A 260 20.53 -2.46 25.56
CA SER A 260 21.38 -1.56 26.36
C SER A 260 21.45 -0.10 25.86
N GLN A 261 20.93 0.24 24.67
CA GLN A 261 20.89 1.63 24.16
C GLN A 261 19.50 2.28 24.29
N ILE A 262 18.49 1.55 24.74
CA ILE A 262 17.14 2.11 24.97
C ILE A 262 17.17 2.90 26.29
N GLY A 263 16.81 4.18 26.20
CA GLY A 263 16.88 5.12 27.31
C GLY A 263 15.72 5.06 28.29
N LYS A 264 15.52 6.12 29.05
CA LYS A 264 14.39 6.27 29.99
C LYS A 264 13.06 6.43 29.22
N PRO A 265 11.91 6.06 29.83
CA PRO A 265 10.60 6.34 29.26
C PRO A 265 10.45 7.85 28.97
N ARG A 266 10.11 8.19 27.72
CA ARG A 266 9.78 9.54 27.30
C ARG A 266 8.28 9.77 27.33
N LEU A 267 7.52 8.75 26.98
CA LEU A 267 6.07 8.77 26.97
C LEU A 267 5.56 7.58 27.76
N SER A 268 4.66 7.82 28.69
CA SER A 268 3.94 6.78 29.43
C SER A 268 2.46 7.05 29.32
N VAL A 269 1.71 6.07 28.89
CA VAL A 269 0.26 6.07 28.77
C VAL A 269 -0.31 5.06 29.76
N ARG A 270 -1.32 5.43 30.52
CA ARG A 270 -1.99 4.57 31.50
C ARG A 270 -3.50 4.63 31.32
N ASP A 271 -4.09 3.48 31.05
CA ASP A 271 -5.52 3.22 30.95
C ASP A 271 -6.23 4.25 30.07
N LEU A 272 -5.54 4.70 29.00
CA LEU A 272 -6.09 5.70 28.09
C LEU A 272 -7.25 5.12 27.31
N SER A 273 -8.37 5.83 27.35
CA SER A 273 -9.59 5.48 26.63
C SER A 273 -10.09 6.67 25.83
N GLY A 274 -10.66 6.40 24.68
CA GLY A 274 -11.23 7.36 23.74
C GLY A 274 -12.25 6.71 22.82
N GLU A 275 -12.70 7.43 21.82
CA GLU A 275 -13.58 6.90 20.79
C GLU A 275 -12.85 5.79 20.02
N GLY A 276 -13.46 4.60 19.93
CA GLY A 276 -12.91 3.45 19.20
C GLY A 276 -11.84 2.64 19.93
N PHE A 277 -11.42 3.03 21.14
CA PHE A 277 -10.47 2.26 21.95
C PHE A 277 -10.64 2.48 23.46
N ARG A 278 -10.17 1.53 24.29
CA ARG A 278 -10.23 1.62 25.76
C ARG A 278 -9.07 0.93 26.44
N ASP A 279 -8.71 1.47 27.62
CA ASP A 279 -7.77 0.89 28.59
C ASP A 279 -6.38 0.55 28.01
N ILE A 280 -5.88 1.41 27.11
CA ILE A 280 -4.55 1.23 26.51
C ILE A 280 -3.47 1.77 27.45
N SER A 281 -2.54 0.89 27.81
CA SER A 281 -1.37 1.22 28.65
C SER A 281 -0.08 0.79 27.96
N LEU A 282 0.82 1.75 27.71
CA LEU A 282 2.12 1.52 27.09
C LEU A 282 3.15 2.57 27.52
N ASP A 283 4.42 2.21 27.40
CA ASP A 283 5.56 3.13 27.56
C ASP A 283 6.38 3.14 26.27
N VAL A 284 6.92 4.29 25.92
CA VAL A 284 7.87 4.44 24.81
C VAL A 284 9.13 5.12 25.32
N ARG A 285 10.28 4.52 25.07
CA ARG A 285 11.56 4.97 25.60
C ARG A 285 12.36 5.75 24.56
N ALA A 286 13.27 6.60 25.03
CA ALA A 286 14.19 7.30 24.13
C ALA A 286 14.99 6.30 23.28
N GLY A 287 14.97 6.49 21.97
CA GLY A 287 15.65 5.60 21.02
C GLY A 287 14.95 4.28 20.72
N GLU A 288 13.75 4.05 21.23
CA GLU A 288 12.94 2.86 20.98
C GLU A 288 12.01 3.08 19.77
N ILE A 289 11.84 2.05 18.96
CA ILE A 289 10.77 1.94 17.97
C ILE A 289 9.74 0.94 18.53
N LEU A 290 8.64 1.47 19.07
CA LEU A 290 7.49 0.68 19.50
C LEU A 290 6.55 0.46 18.33
N GLY A 291 6.43 -0.76 17.85
CA GLY A 291 5.41 -1.16 16.88
C GLY A 291 4.02 -1.21 17.54
N LEU A 292 3.04 -0.58 16.94
CA LEU A 292 1.63 -0.72 17.31
C LEU A 292 0.90 -1.42 16.16
N ALA A 293 0.80 -2.74 16.27
CA ALA A 293 0.23 -3.61 15.26
C ALA A 293 -1.26 -3.89 15.53
N GLY A 294 -2.01 -4.24 14.48
CA GLY A 294 -3.42 -4.63 14.58
C GLY A 294 -4.09 -4.63 13.23
N VAL A 295 -5.29 -5.21 13.16
CA VAL A 295 -6.11 -5.18 11.94
C VAL A 295 -6.71 -3.79 11.69
N VAL A 296 -7.18 -3.56 10.48
CA VAL A 296 -7.92 -2.32 10.14
C VAL A 296 -9.14 -2.20 11.06
N GLY A 297 -9.37 -1.01 11.62
CA GLY A 297 -10.44 -0.77 12.60
C GLY A 297 -10.11 -1.19 14.03
N ALA A 298 -8.86 -1.56 14.34
CA ALA A 298 -8.44 -1.92 15.70
C ALA A 298 -8.34 -0.71 16.67
N GLY A 299 -8.61 0.51 16.25
CA GLY A 299 -8.56 1.70 17.09
C GLY A 299 -7.19 2.38 17.19
N ARG A 300 -6.21 1.99 16.38
CA ARG A 300 -4.83 2.49 16.43
C ARG A 300 -4.72 3.96 16.06
N THR A 301 -5.35 4.38 14.97
CA THR A 301 -5.40 5.78 14.51
C THR A 301 -6.12 6.65 15.54
N GLU A 302 -7.27 6.19 16.07
CA GLU A 302 -8.03 6.88 17.10
C GLU A 302 -7.20 7.08 18.38
N PHE A 303 -6.43 6.06 18.76
CA PHE A 303 -5.48 6.15 19.88
C PHE A 303 -4.39 7.20 19.59
N ALA A 304 -3.77 7.19 18.41
CA ALA A 304 -2.72 8.15 18.03
C ALA A 304 -3.25 9.58 17.99
N GLU A 305 -4.41 9.80 17.40
CA GLU A 305 -5.08 11.10 17.34
C GLU A 305 -5.48 11.62 18.73
N THR A 306 -5.97 10.75 19.60
CA THR A 306 -6.29 11.10 21.01
C THR A 306 -5.01 11.43 21.77
N LEU A 307 -3.93 10.67 21.56
CA LEU A 307 -2.64 10.93 22.19
C LEU A 307 -2.05 12.27 21.76
N PHE A 308 -2.17 12.63 20.48
CA PHE A 308 -1.72 13.91 19.92
C PHE A 308 -2.67 15.09 20.25
N GLY A 309 -3.90 14.82 20.75
CA GLY A 309 -4.87 15.84 21.13
C GLY A 309 -5.74 16.33 19.97
N LEU A 310 -5.92 15.54 18.92
CA LEU A 310 -6.90 15.76 17.85
C LEU A 310 -8.29 15.28 18.26
N ARG A 311 -8.36 14.21 19.07
CA ARG A 311 -9.61 13.68 19.63
C ARG A 311 -9.64 13.84 21.15
N PRO A 312 -10.83 13.96 21.78
CA PRO A 312 -10.94 14.01 23.22
C PRO A 312 -10.60 12.67 23.87
N GLN A 313 -9.87 12.70 25.00
CA GLN A 313 -9.73 11.53 25.84
C GLN A 313 -10.97 11.39 26.75
N MET A 314 -11.37 10.15 27.03
CA MET A 314 -12.48 9.82 27.94
C MET A 314 -11.98 9.46 29.34
N ALA A 315 -10.87 8.71 29.43
CA ALA A 315 -10.26 8.28 30.68
C ALA A 315 -8.74 8.10 30.52
N GLY A 316 -8.03 7.85 31.63
CA GLY A 316 -6.61 7.55 31.68
C GLY A 316 -5.74 8.78 31.84
N SER A 317 -4.42 8.56 31.78
CA SER A 317 -3.41 9.61 31.90
C SER A 317 -2.27 9.44 30.92
N VAL A 318 -1.63 10.55 30.58
CA VAL A 318 -0.45 10.59 29.70
C VAL A 318 0.65 11.39 30.38
N VAL A 319 1.83 10.80 30.49
CA VAL A 319 3.03 11.43 31.07
C VAL A 319 4.08 11.56 29.96
N PHE A 320 4.61 12.77 29.79
CA PHE A 320 5.65 13.08 28.80
C PHE A 320 6.87 13.67 29.52
N ASP A 321 8.07 13.08 29.31
CA ASP A 321 9.31 13.43 30.00
C ASP A 321 9.15 13.56 31.54
N GLY A 322 8.31 12.70 32.14
CA GLY A 322 8.03 12.68 33.58
C GLY A 322 6.97 13.67 34.06
N ALA A 323 6.39 14.49 33.20
CA ALA A 323 5.32 15.43 33.54
C ALA A 323 3.97 14.97 32.96
N GLU A 324 2.91 15.04 33.76
CA GLU A 324 1.57 14.69 33.31
C GLU A 324 1.00 15.73 32.34
N LEU A 325 0.52 15.29 31.17
CA LEU A 325 -0.13 16.10 30.16
C LEU A 325 -1.63 16.19 30.38
N LYS A 326 -2.06 17.09 31.29
CA LYS A 326 -3.48 17.27 31.65
C LYS A 326 -4.32 17.86 30.52
N LYS A 327 -3.73 18.70 29.67
CA LYS A 327 -4.38 19.30 28.49
C LYS A 327 -3.53 19.01 27.28
N ARG A 328 -4.15 18.44 26.25
CA ARG A 328 -3.50 18.18 24.96
C ARG A 328 -4.23 18.92 23.85
N SER A 329 -3.45 19.46 22.96
CA SER A 329 -3.87 19.93 21.65
C SER A 329 -2.67 19.75 20.71
N PRO A 330 -2.86 19.68 19.40
CA PRO A 330 -1.75 19.55 18.45
C PRO A 330 -0.64 20.57 18.69
N ARG A 331 -1.00 21.82 18.96
CA ARG A 331 -0.03 22.90 19.25
C ARG A 331 0.81 22.60 20.49
N ILE A 332 0.17 22.24 21.61
CA ILE A 332 0.89 21.92 22.86
C ILE A 332 1.79 20.70 22.66
N CYS A 333 1.30 19.66 21.97
CA CYS A 333 2.08 18.45 21.68
C CYS A 333 3.31 18.78 20.82
N ILE A 334 3.16 19.54 19.74
CA ILE A 334 4.26 19.97 18.88
C ILE A 334 5.30 20.81 19.66
N ASP A 335 4.84 21.71 20.53
CA ASP A 335 5.74 22.54 21.33
C ASP A 335 6.56 21.73 22.32
N LEU A 336 6.01 20.66 22.86
CA LEU A 336 6.71 19.71 23.74
C LEU A 336 7.62 18.73 22.98
N GLY A 337 7.42 18.58 21.67
CA GLY A 337 8.14 17.63 20.83
C GLY A 337 7.43 16.28 20.69
N LEU A 338 6.13 16.19 20.98
CA LEU A 338 5.29 15.06 20.60
C LEU A 338 4.66 15.40 19.24
N VAL A 339 5.03 14.66 18.20
CA VAL A 339 4.64 14.96 16.81
C VAL A 339 3.96 13.74 16.20
N TYR A 340 2.93 13.98 15.38
CA TYR A 340 2.14 12.96 14.73
C TYR A 340 2.17 13.11 13.20
N LEU A 341 2.45 12.02 12.52
CA LEU A 341 2.32 11.85 11.07
C LEU A 341 1.05 11.07 10.80
N PRO A 342 0.04 11.66 10.13
CA PRO A 342 -1.24 11.01 9.88
C PRO A 342 -1.18 9.98 8.74
N GLU A 343 -2.09 9.00 8.76
CA GLU A 343 -2.24 7.97 7.74
C GLU A 343 -2.56 8.57 6.36
N ASP A 344 -3.55 9.48 6.28
CA ASP A 344 -3.90 10.15 5.01
C ASP A 344 -3.09 11.43 4.83
N ARG A 345 -2.03 11.31 4.02
CA ARG A 345 -1.15 12.44 3.70
C ARG A 345 -1.84 13.52 2.89
N GLN A 346 -2.86 13.18 2.09
CA GLN A 346 -3.51 14.12 1.17
C GLN A 346 -4.61 14.93 1.86
N GLN A 347 -5.38 14.31 2.74
CA GLN A 347 -6.46 14.98 3.46
C GLN A 347 -5.99 15.66 4.75
N HIS A 348 -5.07 15.03 5.49
CA HIS A 348 -4.70 15.47 6.83
C HIS A 348 -3.21 15.85 6.95
N GLY A 349 -2.37 15.43 6.01
CA GLY A 349 -0.91 15.59 6.11
C GLY A 349 -0.37 16.84 5.42
N LEU A 350 -0.74 17.10 4.17
CA LEU A 350 -0.17 18.12 3.31
C LEU A 350 -1.22 19.10 2.80
N PHE A 351 -0.80 20.34 2.63
CA PHE A 351 -1.51 21.35 1.85
C PHE A 351 -1.13 21.18 0.38
N LEU A 352 -1.94 20.42 -0.38
CA LEU A 352 -1.57 19.97 -1.74
C LEU A 352 -1.34 21.11 -2.73
N GLU A 353 -2.08 22.21 -2.60
CA GLU A 353 -1.98 23.40 -3.46
C GLU A 353 -0.94 24.43 -2.95
N ALA A 354 -0.32 24.16 -1.80
CA ALA A 354 0.68 25.06 -1.23
C ALA A 354 2.11 24.65 -1.64
N PRO A 355 3.04 25.62 -1.67
CA PRO A 355 4.47 25.38 -1.87
C PRO A 355 5.04 24.37 -0.87
N LEU A 356 6.07 23.60 -1.31
CA LEU A 356 6.75 22.62 -0.47
C LEU A 356 7.38 23.25 0.77
N CYS A 357 7.97 24.43 0.63
CA CYS A 357 8.57 25.14 1.76
C CYS A 357 7.53 25.50 2.84
N TRP A 358 6.30 25.87 2.45
CA TRP A 358 5.23 26.16 3.40
C TRP A 358 4.72 24.89 4.09
N ASN A 359 4.63 23.79 3.35
CA ASN A 359 4.29 22.51 3.93
C ASN A 359 5.26 22.12 5.04
N VAL A 360 6.57 22.17 4.78
CA VAL A 360 7.61 21.79 5.75
C VAL A 360 7.65 22.74 6.94
N SER A 361 7.48 24.05 6.75
CA SER A 361 7.55 25.03 7.82
C SER A 361 6.24 25.17 8.63
N SER A 362 5.15 24.56 8.20
CA SER A 362 3.83 24.76 8.80
C SER A 362 3.76 24.49 10.31
N TYR A 363 4.52 23.50 10.82
CA TYR A 363 4.61 23.23 12.26
C TYR A 363 5.43 24.26 13.04
N LEU A 364 6.19 25.12 12.35
CA LEU A 364 7.00 26.17 12.95
C LEU A 364 6.33 27.54 12.95
N VAL A 365 5.23 27.71 12.22
CA VAL A 365 4.61 29.04 11.98
C VAL A 365 4.33 29.79 13.29
N HIS A 366 3.85 29.11 14.33
CA HIS A 366 3.56 29.72 15.62
C HIS A 366 4.82 30.15 16.43
N ARG A 367 6.00 29.63 16.05
CA ARG A 367 7.30 30.00 16.65
C ARG A 367 8.04 31.09 15.86
N LEU A 368 7.54 31.41 14.64
CA LEU A 368 8.14 32.43 13.80
C LEU A 368 7.70 33.83 14.28
N PRO A 369 8.57 34.87 14.15
CA PRO A 369 8.18 36.22 14.44
C PRO A 369 7.03 36.64 13.53
N PHE A 370 6.21 37.62 13.97
CA PHE A 370 5.02 38.11 13.26
C PHE A 370 5.33 38.51 11.81
N PHE A 371 6.54 39.00 11.57
CA PHE A 371 7.07 39.27 10.23
C PHE A 371 7.93 38.07 9.77
N LEU A 372 7.37 37.24 8.88
CA LEU A 372 8.10 36.17 8.21
C LEU A 372 9.26 36.78 7.38
N ARG A 373 10.48 36.34 7.60
CA ARG A 373 11.60 36.73 6.77
C ARG A 373 11.54 35.97 5.45
N PRO A 374 11.44 36.66 4.29
CA PRO A 374 11.46 35.99 2.99
C PRO A 374 12.69 35.08 2.88
N GLY A 375 12.50 33.84 2.54
CA GLY A 375 13.56 32.83 2.36
C GLY A 375 13.94 31.98 3.57
N ALA A 376 13.46 32.29 4.80
CA ALA A 376 13.72 31.41 5.96
C ALA A 376 13.10 30.02 5.78
N GLU A 377 11.86 29.96 5.28
CA GLU A 377 11.14 28.72 5.00
C GLU A 377 11.81 27.90 3.89
N ARG A 378 12.31 28.57 2.85
CA ARG A 378 13.07 27.92 1.77
C ARG A 378 14.33 27.26 2.29
N LYS A 379 15.09 27.93 3.18
CA LYS A 379 16.31 27.37 3.79
C LYS A 379 16.00 26.09 4.59
N VAL A 380 14.90 26.10 5.36
CA VAL A 380 14.46 24.91 6.11
C VAL A 380 14.15 23.77 5.14
N PHE A 381 13.35 24.05 4.10
CA PHE A 381 13.01 23.07 3.08
C PHE A 381 14.25 22.53 2.35
N ASP A 382 15.17 23.40 1.90
CA ASP A 382 16.37 23.01 1.16
C ASP A 382 17.27 22.08 1.99
N GLY A 383 17.35 22.28 3.30
CA GLY A 383 18.04 21.37 4.22
C GLY A 383 17.43 19.97 4.21
N PHE A 384 16.11 19.87 4.31
CA PHE A 384 15.41 18.58 4.25
C PHE A 384 15.43 17.96 2.84
N ARG A 385 15.33 18.80 1.79
CA ARG A 385 15.45 18.34 0.40
C ARG A 385 16.77 17.60 0.18
N ALA A 386 17.87 18.18 0.65
CA ALA A 386 19.19 17.58 0.50
C ALA A 386 19.35 16.29 1.34
N SER A 387 18.95 16.33 2.64
CA SER A 387 19.15 15.22 3.57
C SER A 387 18.26 14.02 3.30
N MET A 388 17.05 14.24 2.75
CA MET A 388 16.06 13.17 2.48
C MET A 388 15.93 12.82 0.99
N GLY A 389 16.70 13.47 0.11
CA GLY A 389 16.67 13.22 -1.32
C GLY A 389 15.29 13.49 -1.95
N ILE A 390 14.61 14.59 -1.56
CA ILE A 390 13.29 14.96 -2.09
C ILE A 390 13.45 15.41 -3.54
N LYS A 391 12.83 14.69 -4.47
CA LYS A 391 12.85 15.01 -5.91
C LYS A 391 11.75 16.00 -6.24
N CYS A 392 12.12 17.25 -6.53
CA CYS A 392 11.22 18.34 -6.88
C CYS A 392 11.94 19.37 -7.76
N THR A 393 11.19 20.23 -8.42
CA THR A 393 11.73 21.34 -9.24
C THR A 393 12.25 22.50 -8.39
N GLY A 394 11.72 22.69 -7.17
CA GLY A 394 12.14 23.73 -6.24
C GLY A 394 11.22 23.85 -5.03
N ALA A 395 11.57 24.75 -4.11
CA ALA A 395 10.84 25.00 -2.87
C ALA A 395 9.41 25.54 -3.09
N ASP A 396 9.19 26.20 -4.21
CA ASP A 396 7.90 26.82 -4.58
C ASP A 396 6.97 25.88 -5.36
N GLN A 397 7.41 24.64 -5.66
CA GLN A 397 6.57 23.63 -6.28
C GLN A 397 5.39 23.27 -5.37
N GLU A 398 4.20 23.12 -5.93
CA GLU A 398 3.03 22.62 -5.21
C GLU A 398 3.17 21.12 -4.89
N ALA A 399 2.73 20.72 -3.68
CA ALA A 399 2.87 19.37 -3.21
C ALA A 399 2.10 18.34 -4.05
N ARG A 400 0.98 18.74 -4.68
CA ARG A 400 0.18 17.88 -5.59
C ARG A 400 0.96 17.37 -6.81
N GLY A 401 1.99 18.12 -7.24
CA GLY A 401 2.84 17.74 -8.38
C GLY A 401 3.90 16.69 -8.08
N LEU A 402 4.02 16.21 -6.83
CA LEU A 402 4.98 15.20 -6.44
C LEU A 402 4.42 13.78 -6.55
N SER A 403 5.32 12.81 -6.77
CA SER A 403 4.99 11.39 -6.58
C SER A 403 4.67 11.07 -5.12
N GLY A 404 3.89 10.01 -4.86
CA GLY A 404 3.52 9.60 -3.51
C GLY A 404 4.69 9.45 -2.54
N GLY A 405 5.80 8.85 -2.97
CA GLY A 405 7.01 8.73 -2.15
C GLY A 405 7.65 10.07 -1.82
N ASN A 406 7.67 11.05 -2.76
CA ASN A 406 8.17 12.38 -2.46
C ASN A 406 7.21 13.20 -1.60
N GLN A 407 5.89 13.04 -1.75
CA GLN A 407 4.90 13.62 -0.83
C GLN A 407 5.13 13.12 0.60
N GLN A 408 5.37 11.82 0.76
CA GLN A 408 5.65 11.22 2.07
C GLN A 408 6.94 11.78 2.70
N LYS A 409 8.00 11.95 1.90
CA LYS A 409 9.24 12.59 2.36
C LYS A 409 9.02 14.05 2.79
N VAL A 410 8.16 14.80 2.10
CA VAL A 410 7.78 16.17 2.49
C VAL A 410 6.99 16.17 3.80
N LEU A 411 6.06 15.22 3.99
CA LEU A 411 5.31 15.07 5.23
C LEU A 411 6.22 14.70 6.42
N LEU A 412 7.16 13.79 6.22
CA LEU A 412 8.20 13.49 7.21
C LEU A 412 9.06 14.71 7.52
N ALA A 413 9.50 15.47 6.50
CA ALA A 413 10.25 16.72 6.69
C ALA A 413 9.47 17.75 7.52
N LYS A 414 8.15 17.87 7.30
CA LYS A 414 7.24 18.68 8.11
C LYS A 414 7.28 18.25 9.58
N CYS A 415 7.15 16.96 9.86
CA CYS A 415 7.20 16.43 11.23
C CYS A 415 8.57 16.66 11.88
N LEU A 416 9.66 16.43 11.14
CA LEU A 416 11.04 16.59 11.64
C LEU A 416 11.42 18.04 11.84
N SER A 417 10.80 18.99 11.13
CA SER A 417 11.02 20.44 11.34
C SER A 417 10.69 20.85 12.77
N ALA A 418 9.72 20.20 13.41
CA ALA A 418 9.33 20.43 14.81
C ALA A 418 10.34 19.87 15.83
N ARG A 419 11.40 19.16 15.40
CA ARG A 419 12.40 18.48 16.25
C ARG A 419 11.77 17.56 17.28
N PRO A 420 11.12 16.48 16.85
CA PRO A 420 10.39 15.58 17.74
C PRO A 420 11.30 14.89 18.74
N LYS A 421 10.83 14.76 19.98
CA LYS A 421 11.34 13.84 21.00
C LYS A 421 10.60 12.52 20.98
N VAL A 422 9.30 12.58 20.67
CA VAL A 422 8.43 11.42 20.40
C VAL A 422 7.76 11.66 19.05
N LEU A 423 7.86 10.67 18.17
CA LEU A 423 7.29 10.71 16.83
C LEU A 423 6.33 9.54 16.65
N ILE A 424 5.05 9.87 16.42
CA ILE A 424 4.02 8.90 16.08
C ILE A 424 3.93 8.86 14.55
N LEU A 425 4.14 7.69 13.96
CA LEU A 425 4.08 7.43 12.52
C LEU A 425 2.89 6.51 12.25
N ASP A 426 1.84 7.03 11.64
CA ASP A 426 0.65 6.26 11.28
C ASP A 426 0.70 5.89 9.79
N GLU A 427 0.89 4.59 9.51
CA GLU A 427 1.04 4.02 8.16
C GLU A 427 2.08 4.80 7.30
N PRO A 428 3.33 4.98 7.77
CA PRO A 428 4.28 5.91 7.16
C PRO A 428 4.71 5.54 5.74
N THR A 429 4.50 4.30 5.31
CA THR A 429 4.88 3.83 3.97
C THR A 429 3.70 3.47 3.08
N ARG A 430 2.46 3.79 3.51
CA ARG A 430 1.27 3.52 2.72
C ARG A 430 1.30 4.26 1.38
N GLY A 431 1.14 3.51 0.27
CA GLY A 431 1.19 4.05 -1.08
C GLY A 431 2.56 4.61 -1.48
N VAL A 432 3.63 4.07 -0.88
CA VAL A 432 5.02 4.41 -1.20
C VAL A 432 5.69 3.20 -1.86
N ASP A 433 6.55 3.44 -2.84
CA ASP A 433 7.28 2.37 -3.53
C ASP A 433 8.37 1.74 -2.65
N VAL A 434 8.84 0.55 -3.07
CA VAL A 434 9.85 -0.22 -2.33
C VAL A 434 11.13 0.58 -2.09
N ALA A 435 11.61 1.33 -3.09
CA ALA A 435 12.84 2.13 -2.94
C ALA A 435 12.66 3.28 -1.96
N ALA A 436 11.54 4.03 -2.08
CA ALA A 436 11.22 5.10 -1.15
C ALA A 436 10.85 4.56 0.25
N ARG A 437 10.29 3.34 0.35
CA ARG A 437 10.04 2.64 1.62
C ARG A 437 11.35 2.39 2.36
N ASN A 438 12.37 1.87 1.68
CA ASN A 438 13.68 1.63 2.29
C ASN A 438 14.34 2.93 2.78
N ASP A 439 14.25 4.01 2.00
CA ASP A 439 14.72 5.33 2.42
C ASP A 439 14.04 5.80 3.73
N ILE A 440 12.72 5.54 3.87
CA ILE A 440 11.95 5.87 5.07
C ILE A 440 12.37 4.97 6.23
N TYR A 441 12.57 3.68 6.02
CA TYR A 441 13.05 2.75 7.06
C TYR A 441 14.41 3.17 7.62
N ASP A 442 15.34 3.53 6.74
CA ASP A 442 16.67 4.01 7.15
C ASP A 442 16.58 5.34 7.90
N LEU A 443 15.64 6.21 7.51
CA LEU A 443 15.39 7.44 8.24
C LEU A 443 14.82 7.15 9.64
N ILE A 444 13.84 6.27 9.77
CA ILE A 444 13.24 5.86 11.05
C ILE A 444 14.31 5.27 11.98
N ARG A 445 15.17 4.38 11.46
CA ARG A 445 16.29 3.80 12.23
C ARG A 445 17.29 4.85 12.70
N ARG A 446 17.65 5.81 11.85
CA ARG A 446 18.54 6.92 12.22
C ARG A 446 17.94 7.80 13.31
N LEU A 447 16.67 8.19 13.18
CA LEU A 447 15.97 8.99 14.19
C LEU A 447 15.93 8.30 15.55
N ALA A 448 15.66 7.00 15.57
CA ALA A 448 15.71 6.23 16.78
C ALA A 448 17.16 6.14 17.33
N ALA A 449 18.19 6.02 16.47
CA ALA A 449 19.61 6.06 16.91
C ALA A 449 19.97 7.41 17.52
N ASP A 450 19.38 8.51 17.03
CA ASP A 450 19.54 9.86 17.56
C ASP A 450 18.74 10.12 18.84
N GLY A 451 18.06 9.09 19.38
CA GLY A 451 17.35 9.12 20.67
C GLY A 451 15.89 9.57 20.58
N VAL A 452 15.31 9.68 19.39
CA VAL A 452 13.86 9.91 19.21
C VAL A 452 13.11 8.64 19.61
N ALA A 453 12.09 8.77 20.46
CA ALA A 453 11.15 7.69 20.75
C ALA A 453 10.11 7.60 19.63
N ILE A 454 9.88 6.43 19.06
CA ILE A 454 9.01 6.27 17.90
C ILE A 454 7.87 5.31 18.21
N ILE A 455 6.63 5.70 17.91
CA ILE A 455 5.48 4.80 17.82
C ILE A 455 5.22 4.58 16.35
N LEU A 456 5.42 3.37 15.88
CA LEU A 456 5.19 2.95 14.50
C LEU A 456 3.87 2.18 14.42
N ILE A 457 2.86 2.81 13.85
CA ILE A 457 1.57 2.18 13.57
C ILE A 457 1.60 1.67 12.14
N SER A 458 1.37 0.37 11.95
CA SER A 458 1.28 -0.22 10.63
C SER A 458 0.34 -1.42 10.60
N SER A 459 -0.40 -1.54 9.49
CA SER A 459 -1.15 -2.73 9.10
C SER A 459 -0.27 -3.73 8.34
N ASP A 460 0.89 -3.30 7.86
CA ASP A 460 1.91 -4.14 7.24
C ASP A 460 2.79 -4.77 8.33
N PHE A 461 2.52 -6.04 8.65
CA PHE A 461 3.26 -6.74 9.71
C PHE A 461 4.72 -6.98 9.35
N ASP A 462 5.07 -7.02 8.05
CA ASP A 462 6.47 -7.09 7.59
C ASP A 462 7.22 -5.78 7.96
N GLU A 463 6.55 -4.62 7.88
CA GLU A 463 7.11 -3.33 8.31
C GLU A 463 7.40 -3.33 9.82
N ILE A 464 6.44 -3.81 10.62
CA ILE A 464 6.60 -3.93 12.07
C ILE A 464 7.75 -4.90 12.43
N GLU A 465 7.80 -6.08 11.80
CA GLU A 465 8.87 -7.06 12.01
C GLU A 465 10.25 -6.48 11.71
N GLN A 466 10.36 -5.68 10.64
CA GLN A 466 11.64 -5.12 10.21
C GLN A 466 12.14 -3.96 11.06
N LEU A 467 11.25 -3.17 11.66
CA LEU A 467 11.60 -1.91 12.30
C LEU A 467 11.45 -1.91 13.81
N ALA A 468 10.47 -2.61 14.37
CA ALA A 468 10.12 -2.49 15.77
C ALA A 468 11.11 -3.22 16.70
N ASP A 469 11.47 -2.56 17.79
CA ASP A 469 12.23 -3.17 18.91
C ASP A 469 11.30 -3.96 19.82
N ARG A 470 10.01 -3.57 19.89
CA ARG A 470 8.95 -4.19 20.68
C ARG A 470 7.60 -3.90 20.02
N VAL A 471 6.63 -4.80 20.18
CA VAL A 471 5.31 -4.66 19.57
C VAL A 471 4.22 -4.72 20.64
N GLU A 472 3.31 -3.76 20.61
CA GLU A 472 2.02 -3.80 21.26
C GLU A 472 0.96 -4.10 20.18
N ILE A 473 0.03 -4.98 20.49
CA ILE A 473 -1.01 -5.36 19.55
C ILE A 473 -2.33 -4.78 20.02
N MET A 474 -3.04 -4.14 19.11
CA MET A 474 -4.41 -3.68 19.34
C MET A 474 -5.40 -4.55 18.57
N ALA A 475 -6.45 -5.01 19.25
CA ALA A 475 -7.55 -5.75 18.67
C ALA A 475 -8.87 -5.25 19.28
N PHE A 476 -9.86 -4.93 18.43
CA PHE A 476 -11.18 -4.45 18.87
C PHE A 476 -11.11 -3.26 19.86
N GLY A 477 -10.19 -2.35 19.64
CA GLY A 477 -10.01 -1.17 20.51
C GLY A 477 -9.35 -1.45 21.86
N GLN A 478 -8.78 -2.63 22.09
CA GLN A 478 -8.12 -3.02 23.35
C GLN A 478 -6.72 -3.57 23.10
N SER A 479 -5.93 -3.75 24.16
CA SER A 479 -4.65 -4.43 24.08
C SER A 479 -4.86 -5.93 23.81
N GLY A 480 -4.38 -6.40 22.66
CA GLY A 480 -4.41 -7.81 22.24
C GLY A 480 -3.18 -8.60 22.64
N GLY A 481 -2.18 -7.95 23.26
CA GLY A 481 -0.93 -8.60 23.70
C GLY A 481 0.32 -7.82 23.35
N LYS A 482 1.48 -8.34 23.77
CA LYS A 482 2.80 -7.72 23.61
C LYS A 482 3.81 -8.73 23.10
N LEU A 483 4.73 -8.29 22.24
CA LEU A 483 5.88 -9.06 21.77
C LEU A 483 7.15 -8.26 22.06
N THR A 484 8.08 -8.86 22.81
CA THR A 484 9.39 -8.28 23.15
C THR A 484 10.53 -9.05 22.51
N ASP A 485 10.33 -10.33 22.29
CA ASP A 485 11.29 -11.25 21.68
C ASP A 485 10.61 -11.99 20.51
N GLN A 486 11.41 -12.42 19.53
CA GLN A 486 10.95 -13.17 18.36
C GLN A 486 9.76 -12.50 17.64
N ILE A 487 9.90 -11.19 17.38
CA ILE A 487 8.93 -10.46 16.57
C ILE A 487 8.93 -11.09 15.19
N SER A 488 7.78 -11.67 14.79
CA SER A 488 7.58 -12.23 13.46
C SER A 488 6.15 -11.95 12.98
N VAL A 489 5.98 -11.88 11.66
CA VAL A 489 4.66 -11.69 11.03
C VAL A 489 3.65 -12.69 11.58
N ASP A 490 4.04 -13.98 11.73
CA ASP A 490 3.15 -15.03 12.23
C ASP A 490 2.80 -14.85 13.72
N ALA A 491 3.72 -14.34 14.54
CA ALA A 491 3.45 -14.08 15.95
C ALA A 491 2.51 -12.87 16.11
N ILE A 492 2.74 -11.80 15.33
CA ILE A 492 1.87 -10.62 15.30
C ILE A 492 0.47 -11.01 14.83
N ALA A 493 0.37 -11.77 13.73
CA ALA A 493 -0.90 -12.21 13.16
C ALA A 493 -1.71 -13.06 14.15
N ARG A 494 -1.06 -14.03 14.82
CA ARG A 494 -1.74 -14.86 15.83
C ARG A 494 -2.36 -14.04 16.95
N LEU A 495 -1.69 -13.02 17.44
CA LEU A 495 -2.22 -12.16 18.50
C LEU A 495 -3.27 -11.17 17.97
N ALA A 496 -3.07 -10.63 16.77
CA ALA A 496 -4.02 -9.69 16.17
C ALA A 496 -5.36 -10.35 15.79
N PHE A 497 -5.35 -11.63 15.40
CA PHE A 497 -6.53 -12.39 14.99
C PHE A 497 -7.02 -13.37 16.07
N GLY A 498 -6.12 -13.92 16.92
CA GLY A 498 -6.47 -14.89 17.98
C GLY A 498 -7.30 -14.28 19.11
N ALA A 499 -7.26 -12.97 19.30
CA ALA A 499 -8.15 -12.26 20.21
C ALA A 499 -9.65 -12.30 19.78
N SER A 500 -9.94 -12.77 18.55
CA SER A 500 -11.30 -12.90 18.03
C SER A 500 -12.04 -14.17 18.51
N GLU A 501 -11.33 -15.19 19.01
CA GLU A 501 -11.97 -16.45 19.45
C GLU A 501 -12.32 -16.45 20.96
N GLY A 502 -11.86 -15.48 21.74
CA GLY A 502 -12.08 -15.42 23.20
C GLY A 502 -13.21 -14.50 23.69
N GLY A 503 -13.94 -13.83 22.80
CA GLY A 503 -14.90 -12.77 23.11
C GLY A 503 -16.37 -13.15 23.17
N HIS A 504 -16.72 -14.44 23.08
CA HIS A 504 -18.08 -14.94 23.27
C HIS A 504 -18.06 -16.14 24.25
N ALA A 505 -18.02 -15.83 25.53
CA ALA A 505 -18.39 -16.74 26.62
C ALA A 505 -19.16 -15.94 27.68
#